data_f5fff3f6b1bf634545ddc85175dc8717
#
_entry.id   f5fff3f6b1bf634545ddc85175dc8717
#
_cell.length_a   1.000
_cell.length_b   1.000
_cell.length_c   1.000
_cell.angle_alpha   90.00
_cell.angle_beta   90.00
_cell.angle_gamma   90.00
#
_symmetry.space_group_name_H-M   'P 1'
#
loop_
_entity.id
_entity.type
_entity.pdbx_description
1 polymer ?
#
loop_
_entity_poly.entity_id
_entity_poly.type
_entity_poly.pdbx_seq_one_letter_code
_entity_poly.pdbx_strand_id
1 'polypeptide(L)'
;MTNNNKYDIVIIGSGLGGLTSGAYLSKKGKKVLVLESHNIVGGCATVYKRKNIKFEVGLHEMDMAKKSRDGKHAIFKQLGIYDRVDFVKLPQTWRIKTESTDLVIPEGYENVMNTLEKEFPEEKGGIKKYFGGLSRIMYMIRRLPYDLKFFDFFFYPITTFPMNLYHLFTQKKLGNVLDSIIKSDKLKRILNINITYYHDNPYEFTWYYHACAQGGYYNQACFIKGGSQKLSDALADIIRENGGEVRVSSEVKKINVKGNIAEGVTYFDKKTKQEVTVNADYVIANAAPKVVYDELLPKGYEDKRINKLKNSVSLYTVYIIFKKKFKELYPNNAYSTFISTEKMLNTPFKEDAKGQRRIPVEDRNFVFVDYSTIDSGLVEEGDERSFAVLTGPSYLDEWKDLSDEEYKAKKKELAEKLIDRAEQHYPGFRDNIEYYEVATPKTIKRYIKTPEGTAYGFVQDGYLKKSRSVRVSPTVKNLHFASAWGFPGGGFTGAIMSGYLAARNILFPIKPYIALRILLCAAFGTAVGTIHHWLPALMNLFK
;
A
#
# COMPACT_ATOMS: atom_id res chain seq x y z
N MET A 1 14.10 30.71 30.64
CA MET A 1 14.29 29.40 29.99
C MET A 1 13.75 29.51 28.58
N THR A 2 14.62 29.60 27.59
CA THR A 2 14.28 29.87 26.19
C THR A 2 13.47 28.73 25.60
N ASN A 3 12.38 29.08 24.95
CA ASN A 3 11.33 28.26 24.33
C ASN A 3 11.89 27.25 23.29
N ASN A 4 12.57 26.21 23.75
CA ASN A 4 13.20 25.20 22.88
C ASN A 4 12.20 24.14 22.34
N ASN A 5 10.90 24.30 22.62
CA ASN A 5 9.82 23.36 22.29
C ASN A 5 8.99 23.76 21.07
N LYS A 6 9.51 24.67 20.20
CA LYS A 6 8.80 25.04 18.98
C LYS A 6 9.45 24.38 17.76
N TYR A 7 8.61 23.74 16.94
CA TYR A 7 8.95 23.12 15.66
C TYR A 7 8.21 23.81 14.51
N ASP A 8 8.73 23.74 13.30
CA ASP A 8 7.94 24.12 12.12
C ASP A 8 6.82 23.10 11.93
N ILE A 9 7.16 21.81 12.07
CA ILE A 9 6.21 20.70 11.83
C ILE A 9 6.35 19.63 12.93
N VAL A 10 5.20 19.20 13.46
CA VAL A 10 5.09 17.96 14.25
C VAL A 10 4.36 16.90 13.43
N ILE A 11 4.91 15.69 13.42
CA ILE A 11 4.37 14.54 12.70
C ILE A 11 3.92 13.48 13.70
N ILE A 12 2.66 13.05 13.61
CA ILE A 12 2.05 12.03 14.46
C ILE A 12 2.15 10.68 13.77
N GLY A 13 3.02 9.80 14.28
CA GLY A 13 3.27 8.47 13.76
C GLY A 13 4.39 8.39 12.72
N SER A 14 5.22 7.37 12.85
CA SER A 14 6.40 7.11 12.02
C SER A 14 6.20 6.02 10.97
N GLY A 15 4.99 5.80 10.49
CA GLY A 15 4.77 4.99 9.28
C GLY A 15 5.39 5.66 8.06
N LEU A 16 5.49 4.97 6.93
CA LEU A 16 6.18 5.46 5.72
C LEU A 16 5.71 6.84 5.25
N GLY A 17 4.43 7.17 5.41
CA GLY A 17 3.92 8.51 5.07
C GLY A 17 4.49 9.60 5.97
N GLY A 18 4.50 9.37 7.29
CA GLY A 18 5.08 10.29 8.27
C GLY A 18 6.58 10.45 8.08
N LEU A 19 7.32 9.34 7.95
CA LEU A 19 8.76 9.36 7.72
C LEU A 19 9.15 10.04 6.40
N THR A 20 8.42 9.76 5.31
CA THR A 20 8.69 10.40 4.01
C THR A 20 8.44 11.91 4.06
N SER A 21 7.33 12.33 4.71
CA SER A 21 7.06 13.77 4.87
C SER A 21 8.12 14.45 5.72
N GLY A 22 8.53 13.81 6.82
CA GLY A 22 9.58 14.30 7.71
C GLY A 22 10.93 14.42 7.01
N ALA A 23 11.37 13.37 6.32
CA ALA A 23 12.63 13.36 5.57
C ALA A 23 12.68 14.45 4.48
N TYR A 24 11.57 14.62 3.74
CA TYR A 24 11.51 15.64 2.71
C TYR A 24 11.54 17.06 3.30
N LEU A 25 10.77 17.32 4.37
CA LEU A 25 10.71 18.63 5.03
C LEU A 25 12.02 19.00 5.72
N SER A 26 12.65 18.05 6.44
CA SER A 26 13.95 18.29 7.09
C SER A 26 15.02 18.61 6.06
N LYS A 27 15.05 17.87 4.94
CA LYS A 27 15.98 18.15 3.82
C LYS A 27 15.74 19.51 3.15
N LYS A 28 14.57 20.14 3.38
CA LYS A 28 14.23 21.51 2.98
C LYS A 28 14.45 22.55 4.09
N GLY A 29 15.18 22.18 5.14
CA GLY A 29 15.56 23.08 6.23
C GLY A 29 14.47 23.34 7.27
N LYS A 30 13.41 22.52 7.30
CA LYS A 30 12.35 22.64 8.30
C LYS A 30 12.71 21.90 9.59
N LYS A 31 12.43 22.52 10.74
CA LYS A 31 12.58 21.90 12.07
C LYS A 31 11.42 20.93 12.31
N VAL A 32 11.68 19.64 12.13
CA VAL A 32 10.67 18.57 12.20
C VAL A 32 10.81 17.76 13.48
N LEU A 33 9.68 17.42 14.11
CA LEU A 33 9.59 16.41 15.16
C LEU A 33 8.64 15.31 14.74
N VAL A 34 9.11 14.06 14.72
CA VAL A 34 8.26 12.86 14.54
C VAL A 34 8.05 12.20 15.90
N LEU A 35 6.79 11.93 16.25
CA LEU A 35 6.38 11.26 17.48
C LEU A 35 5.76 9.90 17.16
N GLU A 36 6.38 8.83 17.66
CA GLU A 36 5.97 7.46 17.45
C GLU A 36 5.56 6.79 18.76
N SER A 37 4.40 6.18 18.79
CA SER A 37 3.86 5.51 19.98
C SER A 37 4.55 4.19 20.30
N HIS A 38 5.10 3.51 19.30
CA HIS A 38 5.86 2.27 19.44
C HIS A 38 7.32 2.55 19.80
N ASN A 39 8.06 1.51 20.18
CA ASN A 39 9.49 1.62 20.51
C ASN A 39 10.42 1.56 19.28
N ILE A 40 9.88 1.32 18.09
CA ILE A 40 10.58 1.33 16.79
C ILE A 40 9.77 2.14 15.78
N VAL A 41 10.44 2.68 14.76
CA VAL A 41 9.83 3.39 13.64
C VAL A 41 9.32 2.42 12.56
N GLY A 42 8.41 2.87 11.70
CA GLY A 42 8.06 2.19 10.45
C GLY A 42 6.58 1.80 10.33
N GLY A 43 5.85 1.63 11.43
CA GLY A 43 4.47 1.15 11.38
C GLY A 43 4.39 -0.26 10.79
N CYS A 44 3.71 -0.43 9.63
CA CYS A 44 3.70 -1.71 8.90
C CYS A 44 5.02 -2.01 8.17
N ALA A 45 5.89 -1.02 7.97
CA ALA A 45 7.20 -1.18 7.35
C ALA A 45 8.26 -1.44 8.41
N THR A 46 8.18 -2.59 9.06
CA THR A 46 9.02 -2.96 10.20
C THR A 46 9.35 -4.45 10.22
N VAL A 47 10.39 -4.79 10.96
CA VAL A 47 10.86 -6.17 11.22
C VAL A 47 10.97 -6.37 12.72
N TYR A 48 10.64 -7.57 13.17
CA TYR A 48 10.98 -8.00 14.54
C TYR A 48 11.76 -9.32 14.49
N LYS A 49 12.34 -9.73 15.62
CA LYS A 49 13.16 -10.96 15.67
C LYS A 49 12.48 -12.07 16.49
N ARG A 50 12.59 -13.30 15.99
CA ARG A 50 12.32 -14.55 16.72
C ARG A 50 13.43 -15.54 16.41
N LYS A 51 13.96 -16.20 17.42
CA LYS A 51 15.03 -17.20 17.24
C LYS A 51 16.19 -16.72 16.34
N ASN A 52 16.57 -15.45 16.45
CA ASN A 52 17.57 -14.74 15.66
C ASN A 52 17.23 -14.50 14.18
N ILE A 53 16.04 -14.91 13.71
CA ILE A 53 15.56 -14.64 12.36
C ILE A 53 14.71 -13.36 12.38
N LYS A 54 14.86 -12.53 11.34
CA LYS A 54 14.07 -11.33 11.12
C LYS A 54 12.74 -11.71 10.48
N PHE A 55 11.66 -11.29 11.10
CA PHE A 55 10.30 -11.48 10.64
C PHE A 55 9.82 -10.18 9.95
N GLU A 56 9.62 -10.23 8.66
CA GLU A 56 9.04 -9.12 7.91
C GLU A 56 7.54 -9.02 8.20
N VAL A 57 7.10 -7.83 8.64
CA VAL A 57 5.71 -7.64 9.08
C VAL A 57 4.74 -7.47 7.92
N GLY A 58 5.08 -6.64 6.94
CA GLY A 58 4.10 -6.25 5.95
C GLY A 58 4.59 -6.15 4.51
N LEU A 59 5.90 -6.27 4.26
CA LEU A 59 6.44 -6.23 2.91
C LEU A 59 6.62 -7.65 2.37
N HIS A 60 5.78 -8.03 1.41
CA HIS A 60 6.05 -9.22 0.62
C HIS A 60 6.81 -8.83 -0.65
N GLU A 61 6.28 -7.87 -1.36
CA GLU A 61 6.87 -7.34 -2.58
C GLU A 61 6.47 -5.88 -2.78
N MET A 62 7.29 -5.12 -3.47
CA MET A 62 6.92 -3.78 -3.91
C MET A 62 7.28 -3.58 -5.37
N ASP A 63 6.46 -2.77 -6.07
CA ASP A 63 6.77 -2.36 -7.42
C ASP A 63 8.05 -1.54 -7.42
N MET A 64 9.03 -1.90 -8.25
CA MET A 64 10.20 -1.07 -8.44
C MET A 64 10.79 -1.20 -9.83
N ALA A 65 11.10 -0.06 -10.39
CA ALA A 65 12.08 -0.01 -11.44
C ALA A 65 13.05 1.13 -11.11
N LYS A 66 14.31 0.84 -10.80
CA LYS A 66 15.38 1.86 -10.66
C LYS A 66 15.43 2.82 -11.87
N LYS A 67 14.94 2.37 -13.03
CA LYS A 67 14.82 3.15 -14.27
C LYS A 67 13.41 3.72 -14.51
N SER A 68 12.46 3.52 -13.58
CA SER A 68 11.10 4.09 -13.71
C SER A 68 11.13 5.61 -13.57
N ARG A 69 10.23 6.27 -14.29
CA ARG A 69 9.95 7.71 -14.13
C ARG A 69 8.73 7.95 -13.23
N ASP A 70 8.33 6.96 -12.43
CA ASP A 70 7.22 7.13 -11.49
C ASP A 70 7.57 8.06 -10.32
N GLY A 71 6.54 8.53 -9.61
CA GLY A 71 6.71 9.50 -8.54
C GLY A 71 7.51 8.96 -7.35
N LYS A 72 7.40 7.67 -7.03
CA LYS A 72 8.17 7.03 -5.95
C LYS A 72 9.66 7.04 -6.27
N HIS A 73 10.05 6.72 -7.52
CA HIS A 73 11.44 6.79 -7.95
C HIS A 73 12.01 8.21 -7.80
N ALA A 74 11.23 9.22 -8.22
CA ALA A 74 11.63 10.62 -8.08
C ALA A 74 11.84 11.00 -6.60
N ILE A 75 10.95 10.56 -5.71
CA ILE A 75 11.07 10.77 -4.26
C ILE A 75 12.31 10.07 -3.70
N PHE A 76 12.53 8.81 -4.02
CA PHE A 76 13.68 8.04 -3.54
C PHE A 76 15.01 8.65 -4.01
N LYS A 77 15.07 9.11 -5.27
CA LYS A 77 16.23 9.82 -5.79
C LYS A 77 16.50 11.13 -5.05
N GLN A 78 15.46 11.94 -4.81
CA GLN A 78 15.59 13.20 -4.08
C GLN A 78 16.04 13.01 -2.63
N LEU A 79 15.58 11.94 -1.99
CA LEU A 79 15.94 11.60 -0.61
C LEU A 79 17.29 10.88 -0.50
N GLY A 80 17.83 10.30 -1.59
CA GLY A 80 19.05 9.50 -1.56
C GLY A 80 18.83 8.09 -1.00
N ILE A 81 17.63 7.53 -1.17
CA ILE A 81 17.27 6.20 -0.64
C ILE A 81 18.07 5.09 -1.33
N TYR A 82 18.37 5.22 -2.62
CA TYR A 82 19.10 4.20 -3.37
C TYR A 82 20.55 4.00 -2.94
N ASP A 83 21.12 4.97 -2.21
CA ASP A 83 22.46 4.89 -1.64
C ASP A 83 22.46 4.28 -0.23
N ARG A 84 21.29 4.02 0.36
CA ARG A 84 21.10 3.59 1.75
C ARG A 84 20.38 2.25 1.87
N VAL A 85 19.63 1.86 0.85
CA VAL A 85 18.75 0.71 0.88
C VAL A 85 18.97 -0.14 -0.37
N ASP A 86 19.27 -1.42 -0.15
CA ASP A 86 19.43 -2.40 -1.22
C ASP A 86 18.08 -3.02 -1.59
N PHE A 87 17.82 -3.04 -2.88
CA PHE A 87 16.61 -3.63 -3.44
C PHE A 87 16.97 -4.87 -4.26
N VAL A 88 16.42 -6.00 -3.87
CA VAL A 88 16.61 -7.28 -4.53
C VAL A 88 15.48 -7.49 -5.52
N LYS A 89 15.83 -7.69 -6.78
CA LYS A 89 14.87 -8.01 -7.84
C LYS A 89 14.25 -9.38 -7.59
N LEU A 90 12.93 -9.50 -7.78
CA LEU A 90 12.26 -10.80 -7.74
C LEU A 90 12.43 -11.53 -9.06
N PRO A 91 12.56 -12.88 -9.03
CA PRO A 91 12.84 -13.68 -10.22
C PRO A 91 11.63 -13.80 -11.17
N GLN A 92 10.42 -13.74 -10.65
CA GLN A 92 9.15 -13.77 -11.39
C GLN A 92 8.10 -12.92 -10.69
N THR A 93 6.97 -12.65 -11.35
CA THR A 93 5.88 -11.88 -10.73
C THR A 93 5.22 -12.69 -9.63
N TRP A 94 4.65 -13.87 -9.93
CA TRP A 94 4.12 -14.84 -8.97
C TRP A 94 3.82 -16.19 -9.62
N ARG A 95 3.43 -17.15 -8.81
CA ARG A 95 2.92 -18.45 -9.23
C ARG A 95 1.51 -18.66 -8.71
N ILE A 96 0.69 -19.38 -9.44
CA ILE A 96 -0.66 -19.78 -9.01
C ILE A 96 -0.71 -21.30 -8.98
N LYS A 97 -1.12 -21.86 -7.84
CA LYS A 97 -1.25 -23.30 -7.66
C LYS A 97 -2.66 -23.66 -7.18
N THR A 98 -3.20 -24.70 -7.80
CA THR A 98 -4.37 -25.46 -7.37
C THR A 98 -4.08 -26.94 -7.54
N GLU A 99 -5.06 -27.80 -7.34
CA GLU A 99 -4.95 -29.25 -7.54
C GLU A 99 -4.53 -29.63 -8.98
N SER A 100 -4.92 -28.82 -9.98
CA SER A 100 -4.65 -29.09 -11.41
C SER A 100 -3.99 -27.94 -12.15
N THR A 101 -3.91 -26.76 -11.57
CA THR A 101 -3.25 -25.59 -12.17
C THR A 101 -1.91 -25.33 -11.49
N ASP A 102 -0.86 -25.19 -12.30
CA ASP A 102 0.46 -24.75 -11.86
C ASP A 102 1.01 -23.75 -12.89
N LEU A 103 0.74 -22.47 -12.68
CA LEU A 103 1.01 -21.40 -13.62
C LEU A 103 1.98 -20.37 -13.04
N VAL A 104 3.15 -20.25 -13.64
CA VAL A 104 4.12 -19.20 -13.31
C VAL A 104 3.85 -17.97 -14.18
N ILE A 105 3.65 -16.84 -13.56
CA ILE A 105 3.50 -15.52 -14.20
C ILE A 105 4.89 -14.86 -14.23
N PRO A 106 5.53 -14.75 -15.40
CA PRO A 106 6.87 -14.20 -15.53
C PRO A 106 6.87 -12.67 -15.34
N GLU A 107 8.07 -12.09 -15.30
CA GLU A 107 8.26 -10.64 -15.36
C GLU A 107 8.14 -10.10 -16.77
N GLY A 108 7.61 -8.89 -16.90
CA GLY A 108 7.49 -8.16 -18.18
C GLY A 108 6.16 -8.40 -18.89
N TYR A 109 5.50 -7.32 -19.29
CA TYR A 109 4.17 -7.38 -19.92
C TYR A 109 4.09 -8.34 -21.10
N GLU A 110 5.10 -8.35 -21.97
CA GLU A 110 5.14 -9.21 -23.14
C GLU A 110 5.23 -10.69 -22.75
N ASN A 111 6.10 -11.02 -21.79
CA ASN A 111 6.26 -12.39 -21.31
C ASN A 111 4.97 -12.89 -20.65
N VAL A 112 4.33 -12.04 -19.83
CA VAL A 112 3.05 -12.38 -19.18
C VAL A 112 1.97 -12.60 -20.23
N MET A 113 1.84 -11.71 -21.23
CA MET A 113 0.87 -11.87 -22.31
C MET A 113 1.09 -13.18 -23.07
N ASN A 114 2.33 -13.48 -23.46
CA ASN A 114 2.67 -14.71 -24.16
C ASN A 114 2.32 -15.96 -23.34
N THR A 115 2.60 -15.93 -22.03
CA THR A 115 2.25 -17.02 -21.11
C THR A 115 0.74 -17.23 -21.04
N LEU A 116 -0.02 -16.13 -20.85
CA LEU A 116 -1.47 -16.20 -20.76
C LEU A 116 -2.13 -16.54 -22.12
N GLU A 117 -1.60 -16.04 -23.24
CA GLU A 117 -2.10 -16.38 -24.59
C GLU A 117 -1.86 -17.86 -24.94
N LYS A 118 -0.81 -18.47 -24.39
CA LYS A 118 -0.56 -19.92 -24.53
C LYS A 118 -1.55 -20.75 -23.71
N GLU A 119 -1.83 -20.32 -22.48
CA GLU A 119 -2.75 -21.02 -21.57
C GLU A 119 -4.23 -20.80 -21.95
N PHE A 120 -4.57 -19.63 -22.50
CA PHE A 120 -5.93 -19.23 -22.89
C PHE A 120 -5.95 -18.69 -24.34
N PRO A 121 -5.73 -19.53 -25.34
CA PRO A 121 -5.61 -19.08 -26.74
C PRO A 121 -6.87 -18.39 -27.28
N GLU A 122 -8.04 -18.77 -26.79
CA GLU A 122 -9.33 -18.16 -27.15
C GLU A 122 -9.51 -16.73 -26.59
N GLU A 123 -8.73 -16.36 -25.58
CA GLU A 123 -8.79 -15.05 -24.89
C GLU A 123 -7.73 -14.05 -25.36
N LYS A 124 -6.98 -14.37 -26.40
CA LYS A 124 -5.87 -13.55 -26.92
C LYS A 124 -6.26 -12.09 -27.14
N GLY A 125 -7.45 -11.84 -27.68
CA GLY A 125 -7.97 -10.48 -27.88
C GLY A 125 -8.24 -9.73 -26.59
N GLY A 126 -8.80 -10.42 -25.59
CA GLY A 126 -9.08 -9.91 -24.27
C GLY A 126 -7.80 -9.60 -23.48
N ILE A 127 -6.84 -10.52 -23.52
CA ILE A 127 -5.51 -10.36 -22.87
C ILE A 127 -4.82 -9.10 -23.39
N LYS A 128 -4.77 -8.91 -24.72
CA LYS A 128 -4.19 -7.70 -25.34
C LYS A 128 -4.90 -6.42 -24.91
N LYS A 129 -6.23 -6.43 -24.82
CA LYS A 129 -7.02 -5.27 -24.34
C LYS A 129 -6.71 -4.97 -22.87
N TYR A 130 -6.60 -5.98 -22.01
CA TYR A 130 -6.26 -5.83 -20.60
C TYR A 130 -4.89 -5.17 -20.41
N PHE A 131 -3.82 -5.76 -20.99
CA PHE A 131 -2.47 -5.21 -20.86
C PHE A 131 -2.28 -3.87 -21.58
N GLY A 132 -2.97 -3.65 -22.70
CA GLY A 132 -3.04 -2.34 -23.35
C GLY A 132 -3.67 -1.26 -22.46
N GLY A 133 -4.72 -1.62 -21.72
CA GLY A 133 -5.35 -0.74 -20.73
C GLY A 133 -4.42 -0.40 -19.56
N LEU A 134 -3.74 -1.42 -18.99
CA LEU A 134 -2.74 -1.22 -17.93
C LEU A 134 -1.61 -0.29 -18.41
N SER A 135 -1.00 -0.61 -19.55
CA SER A 135 0.11 0.17 -20.12
C SER A 135 -0.25 1.62 -20.34
N ARG A 136 -1.46 1.89 -20.81
CA ARG A 136 -1.97 3.25 -21.04
C ARG A 136 -2.08 4.05 -19.74
N ILE A 137 -2.66 3.44 -18.69
CA ILE A 137 -2.77 4.09 -17.38
C ILE A 137 -1.38 4.31 -16.77
N MET A 138 -0.48 3.33 -16.84
CA MET A 138 0.90 3.47 -16.35
C MET A 138 1.67 4.56 -17.10
N TYR A 139 1.48 4.67 -18.41
CA TYR A 139 2.06 5.76 -19.21
C TYR A 139 1.60 7.15 -18.73
N MET A 140 0.30 7.30 -18.40
CA MET A 140 -0.24 8.55 -17.88
C MET A 140 0.32 8.89 -16.49
N ILE A 141 0.41 7.90 -15.60
CA ILE A 141 0.92 8.08 -14.23
C ILE A 141 2.39 8.49 -14.24
N ARG A 142 3.21 7.85 -15.08
CA ARG A 142 4.64 8.17 -15.22
C ARG A 142 4.89 9.59 -15.73
N ARG A 143 3.88 10.23 -16.31
CA ARG A 143 3.93 11.61 -16.81
C ARG A 143 3.22 12.62 -15.92
N LEU A 144 2.76 12.21 -14.74
CA LEU A 144 2.27 13.17 -13.74
C LEU A 144 3.43 14.09 -13.34
N PRO A 145 3.20 15.41 -13.27
CA PRO A 145 4.22 16.37 -12.88
C PRO A 145 4.43 16.30 -11.36
N TYR A 146 5.20 15.32 -10.91
CA TYR A 146 5.57 15.20 -9.49
C TYR A 146 6.45 16.33 -9.03
N ASP A 147 7.35 16.80 -9.92
CA ASP A 147 8.12 18.03 -9.78
C ASP A 147 7.66 18.98 -10.88
N LEU A 148 6.71 19.87 -10.57
CA LEU A 148 6.21 20.87 -11.52
C LEU A 148 7.37 21.72 -12.06
N LYS A 149 8.00 21.26 -13.13
CA LYS A 149 8.91 22.09 -13.92
C LYS A 149 8.06 23.06 -14.76
N PHE A 150 8.64 24.22 -15.07
CA PHE A 150 7.96 25.26 -15.84
C PHE A 150 7.28 24.74 -17.11
N PHE A 151 7.93 23.84 -17.84
CA PHE A 151 7.38 23.23 -19.05
C PHE A 151 6.24 22.24 -18.78
N ASP A 152 6.24 21.50 -17.66
CA ASP A 152 5.17 20.57 -17.31
C ASP A 152 3.84 21.32 -17.10
N PHE A 153 3.91 22.58 -16.65
CA PHE A 153 2.76 23.44 -16.46
C PHE A 153 2.00 23.74 -17.76
N PHE A 154 2.73 23.83 -18.89
CA PHE A 154 2.13 24.08 -20.19
C PHE A 154 1.69 22.81 -20.92
N PHE A 155 2.46 21.75 -20.83
CA PHE A 155 2.22 20.52 -21.61
C PHE A 155 1.35 19.50 -20.91
N TYR A 156 1.35 19.42 -19.58
CA TYR A 156 0.52 18.47 -18.84
C TYR A 156 -0.98 18.63 -19.09
N PRO A 157 -1.57 19.85 -19.09
CA PRO A 157 -2.98 20.02 -19.40
C PRO A 157 -3.41 19.51 -20.77
N ILE A 158 -2.50 19.54 -21.75
CA ILE A 158 -2.81 19.16 -23.13
C ILE A 158 -2.59 17.67 -23.37
N THR A 159 -1.61 17.06 -22.69
CA THR A 159 -1.18 15.68 -22.97
C THR A 159 -1.93 14.63 -22.16
N THR A 160 -1.63 14.51 -20.88
CA THR A 160 -2.13 13.41 -20.03
C THR A 160 -3.27 13.79 -19.11
N PHE A 161 -3.48 15.09 -18.86
CA PHE A 161 -4.52 15.56 -17.96
C PHE A 161 -5.94 15.19 -18.39
N PRO A 162 -6.36 15.34 -19.68
CA PRO A 162 -7.71 14.94 -20.12
C PRO A 162 -7.97 13.45 -19.91
N MET A 163 -6.98 12.61 -20.15
CA MET A 163 -7.10 11.15 -19.93
C MET A 163 -7.18 10.79 -18.45
N ASN A 164 -6.40 11.47 -17.59
CA ASN A 164 -6.51 11.30 -16.14
C ASN A 164 -7.90 11.72 -15.66
N LEU A 165 -8.42 12.86 -16.12
CA LEU A 165 -9.79 13.31 -15.84
C LEU A 165 -10.82 12.27 -16.28
N TYR A 166 -10.72 11.76 -17.50
CA TYR A 166 -11.63 10.72 -18.00
C TYR A 166 -11.69 9.52 -17.03
N HIS A 167 -10.54 8.97 -16.62
CA HIS A 167 -10.50 7.83 -15.69
C HIS A 167 -11.01 8.19 -14.29
N LEU A 168 -10.74 9.41 -13.83
CA LEU A 168 -11.26 9.91 -12.55
C LEU A 168 -12.78 10.09 -12.55
N PHE A 169 -13.34 10.55 -13.66
CA PHE A 169 -14.79 10.77 -13.78
C PHE A 169 -15.57 9.49 -14.07
N THR A 170 -15.09 8.63 -14.96
CA THR A 170 -15.81 7.40 -15.33
C THR A 170 -15.81 6.36 -14.24
N GLN A 171 -14.75 6.30 -13.43
CA GLN A 171 -14.60 5.36 -12.30
C GLN A 171 -15.03 3.92 -12.61
N LYS A 172 -14.65 3.44 -13.81
CA LYS A 172 -14.97 2.07 -14.22
C LYS A 172 -14.52 1.06 -13.17
N LYS A 173 -15.37 0.10 -12.87
CA LYS A 173 -15.06 -0.97 -11.92
C LYS A 173 -14.28 -2.07 -12.61
N LEU A 174 -13.32 -2.65 -11.90
CA LEU A 174 -12.46 -3.71 -12.42
C LEU A 174 -13.28 -4.89 -12.95
N GLY A 175 -14.25 -5.40 -12.16
CA GLY A 175 -15.09 -6.52 -12.56
C GLY A 175 -15.82 -6.27 -13.88
N ASN A 176 -16.42 -5.08 -14.03
CA ASN A 176 -17.11 -4.71 -15.26
C ASN A 176 -16.17 -4.59 -16.47
N VAL A 177 -14.93 -4.12 -16.26
CA VAL A 177 -13.92 -4.07 -17.32
C VAL A 177 -13.53 -5.48 -17.73
N LEU A 178 -13.23 -6.36 -16.76
CA LEU A 178 -12.87 -7.75 -17.06
C LEU A 178 -14.01 -8.47 -17.78
N ASP A 179 -15.26 -8.32 -17.34
CA ASP A 179 -16.43 -8.93 -18.00
C ASP A 179 -16.62 -8.46 -19.44
N SER A 180 -16.21 -7.22 -19.76
CA SER A 180 -16.35 -6.64 -21.12
C SER A 180 -15.25 -7.12 -22.09
N ILE A 181 -14.14 -7.66 -21.60
CA ILE A 181 -12.98 -7.99 -22.45
C ILE A 181 -12.53 -9.45 -22.35
N ILE A 182 -12.87 -10.16 -21.26
CA ILE A 182 -12.50 -11.56 -21.00
C ILE A 182 -13.79 -12.37 -20.82
N LYS A 183 -13.87 -13.54 -21.45
CA LYS A 183 -15.00 -14.48 -21.30
C LYS A 183 -14.73 -15.49 -20.16
N SER A 184 -13.51 -16.04 -20.12
CA SER A 184 -13.11 -17.06 -19.17
C SER A 184 -13.10 -16.55 -17.73
N ASP A 185 -13.95 -17.11 -16.86
CA ASP A 185 -13.98 -16.78 -15.43
C ASP A 185 -12.66 -17.16 -14.73
N LYS A 186 -12.05 -18.28 -15.15
CA LYS A 186 -10.72 -18.70 -14.65
C LYS A 186 -9.65 -17.64 -14.96
N LEU A 187 -9.60 -17.13 -16.18
CA LEU A 187 -8.64 -16.08 -16.55
C LEU A 187 -8.90 -14.78 -15.80
N LYS A 188 -10.16 -14.36 -15.63
CA LYS A 188 -10.50 -13.17 -14.81
C LYS A 188 -9.96 -13.31 -13.39
N ARG A 189 -10.08 -14.50 -12.76
CA ARG A 189 -9.57 -14.77 -11.42
C ARG A 189 -8.04 -14.76 -11.37
N ILE A 190 -7.38 -15.34 -12.37
CA ILE A 190 -5.92 -15.29 -12.50
C ILE A 190 -5.42 -13.84 -12.59
N LEU A 191 -6.04 -12.99 -13.42
CA LEU A 191 -5.71 -11.57 -13.56
C LEU A 191 -6.01 -10.75 -12.30
N ASN A 192 -6.84 -11.28 -11.41
CA ASN A 192 -7.32 -10.63 -10.20
C ASN A 192 -6.82 -11.32 -8.90
N ILE A 193 -5.94 -12.31 -9.00
CA ILE A 193 -5.60 -13.20 -7.87
C ILE A 193 -5.07 -12.44 -6.64
N ASN A 194 -4.34 -11.36 -6.84
CA ASN A 194 -3.75 -10.55 -5.78
C ASN A 194 -4.61 -9.36 -5.33
N ILE A 195 -5.88 -9.25 -5.79
CA ILE A 195 -6.76 -8.16 -5.35
C ILE A 195 -6.89 -8.12 -3.82
N THR A 196 -6.84 -9.28 -3.18
CA THR A 196 -7.00 -9.42 -1.73
C THR A 196 -5.93 -8.69 -0.91
N TYR A 197 -4.84 -8.24 -1.53
CA TYR A 197 -3.88 -7.36 -0.86
C TYR A 197 -4.47 -5.97 -0.53
N TYR A 198 -5.46 -5.48 -1.28
CA TYR A 198 -5.99 -4.13 -1.12
C TYR A 198 -7.52 -4.00 -1.22
N HIS A 199 -8.20 -5.03 -1.72
CA HIS A 199 -9.66 -5.07 -1.83
C HIS A 199 -10.17 -6.51 -1.88
N ASP A 200 -11.45 -6.74 -1.62
CA ASP A 200 -12.07 -8.06 -1.64
C ASP A 200 -13.20 -8.19 -2.68
N ASN A 201 -13.51 -7.11 -3.41
CA ASN A 201 -14.62 -7.07 -4.38
C ASN A 201 -14.22 -6.34 -5.66
N PRO A 202 -13.99 -7.04 -6.78
CA PRO A 202 -13.60 -6.43 -8.05
C PRO A 202 -14.68 -5.52 -8.65
N TYR A 203 -15.94 -5.70 -8.28
CA TYR A 203 -17.06 -4.88 -8.76
C TYR A 203 -17.25 -3.58 -7.97
N GLU A 204 -16.60 -3.42 -6.84
CA GLU A 204 -16.47 -2.15 -6.10
C GLU A 204 -15.12 -1.48 -6.37
N PHE A 205 -14.07 -2.24 -6.67
CA PHE A 205 -12.72 -1.75 -6.91
C PHE A 205 -12.59 -1.05 -8.26
N THR A 206 -11.89 0.09 -8.32
CA THR A 206 -11.75 0.84 -9.57
C THR A 206 -10.67 0.27 -10.48
N TRP A 207 -10.95 0.18 -11.78
CA TRP A 207 -9.99 -0.19 -12.80
C TRP A 207 -8.72 0.68 -12.81
N TYR A 208 -8.91 1.99 -12.61
CA TYR A 208 -7.77 2.92 -12.56
C TYR A 208 -6.80 2.56 -11.43
N TYR A 209 -7.32 2.30 -10.22
CA TYR A 209 -6.46 1.95 -9.10
C TYR A 209 -5.82 0.57 -9.26
N HIS A 210 -6.58 -0.39 -9.77
CA HIS A 210 -6.05 -1.70 -10.12
C HIS A 210 -4.86 -1.58 -11.09
N ALA A 211 -5.00 -0.78 -12.15
CA ALA A 211 -3.94 -0.56 -13.12
C ALA A 211 -2.70 0.13 -12.48
N CYS A 212 -2.91 1.06 -11.54
CA CYS A 212 -1.82 1.68 -10.79
C CYS A 212 -1.05 0.67 -9.93
N ALA A 213 -1.78 -0.22 -9.25
CA ALA A 213 -1.20 -1.22 -8.36
C ALA A 213 -0.52 -2.34 -9.17
N GLN A 214 -1.25 -2.91 -10.14
CA GLN A 214 -0.84 -4.09 -10.89
C GLN A 214 0.23 -3.81 -11.95
N GLY A 215 0.12 -2.66 -12.61
CA GLY A 215 0.99 -2.32 -13.72
C GLY A 215 2.46 -2.18 -13.32
N GLY A 216 2.72 -1.84 -12.06
CA GLY A 216 4.07 -1.83 -11.49
C GLY A 216 4.65 -3.24 -11.35
N TYR A 217 3.88 -4.16 -10.76
CA TYR A 217 4.33 -5.53 -10.47
C TYR A 217 4.65 -6.33 -11.74
N TYR A 218 3.81 -6.30 -12.76
CA TYR A 218 4.09 -6.98 -14.02
C TYR A 218 5.35 -6.49 -14.72
N ASN A 219 5.78 -5.26 -14.46
CA ASN A 219 6.97 -4.74 -15.08
C ASN A 219 8.24 -5.18 -14.34
N GLN A 220 8.26 -4.97 -13.03
CA GLN A 220 9.33 -5.44 -12.13
C GLN A 220 8.88 -5.31 -10.68
N ALA A 221 9.06 -6.36 -9.90
CA ALA A 221 8.91 -6.36 -8.46
C ALA A 221 10.25 -6.53 -7.74
N CYS A 222 10.34 -6.05 -6.50
CA CYS A 222 11.53 -6.18 -5.67
C CYS A 222 11.18 -6.38 -4.21
N PHE A 223 12.17 -6.84 -3.45
CA PHE A 223 12.18 -6.88 -2.01
C PHE A 223 13.29 -5.98 -1.45
N ILE A 224 13.14 -5.49 -0.23
CA ILE A 224 14.18 -4.71 0.47
C ILE A 224 15.10 -5.65 1.23
N LYS A 225 16.39 -5.73 0.88
CA LYS A 225 17.36 -6.58 1.57
C LYS A 225 17.46 -6.20 3.05
N GLY A 226 17.26 -7.19 3.92
CA GLY A 226 17.21 -7.00 5.37
C GLY A 226 15.85 -6.57 5.91
N GLY A 227 14.82 -6.51 5.04
CA GLY A 227 13.44 -6.19 5.39
C GLY A 227 13.08 -4.70 5.32
N SER A 228 11.80 -4.42 5.40
CA SER A 228 11.23 -3.07 5.25
C SER A 228 11.70 -2.06 6.30
N GLN A 229 12.15 -2.54 7.47
CA GLN A 229 12.76 -1.70 8.51
C GLN A 229 13.92 -0.86 7.97
N LYS A 230 14.70 -1.40 7.02
CA LYS A 230 15.82 -0.67 6.40
C LYS A 230 15.38 0.62 5.73
N LEU A 231 14.23 0.61 5.07
CA LEU A 231 13.66 1.83 4.46
C LEU A 231 13.17 2.81 5.54
N SER A 232 12.54 2.31 6.58
CA SER A 232 12.05 3.12 7.69
C SER A 232 13.20 3.79 8.45
N ASP A 233 14.26 3.04 8.74
CA ASP A 233 15.47 3.55 9.39
C ASP A 233 16.16 4.59 8.51
N ALA A 234 16.36 4.33 7.22
CA ALA A 234 16.96 5.28 6.28
C ALA A 234 16.21 6.61 6.22
N LEU A 235 14.86 6.57 6.21
CA LEU A 235 14.04 7.78 6.24
C LEU A 235 14.16 8.52 7.58
N ALA A 236 14.20 7.81 8.71
CA ALA A 236 14.38 8.38 10.04
C ALA A 236 15.78 9.01 10.19
N ASP A 237 16.82 8.40 9.64
CA ASP A 237 18.18 8.92 9.66
C ASP A 237 18.31 10.18 8.81
N ILE A 238 17.65 10.25 7.65
CA ILE A 238 17.59 11.49 6.85
C ILE A 238 16.97 12.63 7.66
N ILE A 239 15.94 12.37 8.47
CA ILE A 239 15.34 13.39 9.33
C ILE A 239 16.38 13.90 10.34
N ARG A 240 17.08 12.99 11.04
CA ARG A 240 18.08 13.32 12.07
C ARG A 240 19.29 14.05 11.50
N GLU A 241 19.83 13.59 10.39
CA GLU A 241 20.97 14.17 9.68
C GLU A 241 20.71 15.62 9.22
N ASN A 242 19.43 15.96 9.00
CA ASN A 242 19.02 17.31 8.60
C ASN A 242 18.43 18.13 9.78
N GLY A 243 18.79 17.78 11.03
CA GLY A 243 18.43 18.55 12.22
C GLY A 243 17.01 18.34 12.75
N GLY A 244 16.27 17.37 12.21
CA GLY A 244 14.98 16.96 12.76
C GLY A 244 15.13 15.93 13.89
N GLU A 245 14.04 15.68 14.59
CA GLU A 245 13.98 14.72 15.70
C GLU A 245 12.99 13.60 15.40
N VAL A 246 13.32 12.37 15.82
CA VAL A 246 12.43 11.21 15.78
C VAL A 246 12.41 10.60 17.18
N ARG A 247 11.29 10.72 17.88
CA ARG A 247 11.07 10.22 19.24
C ARG A 247 10.12 9.03 19.21
N VAL A 248 10.64 7.86 19.55
CA VAL A 248 9.86 6.64 19.76
C VAL A 248 9.35 6.56 21.20
N SER A 249 8.40 5.65 21.49
CA SER A 249 7.74 5.54 22.78
C SER A 249 7.05 6.84 23.24
N SER A 250 6.64 7.65 22.27
CA SER A 250 6.05 8.98 22.45
C SER A 250 4.66 9.01 21.82
N GLU A 251 3.65 8.76 22.65
CA GLU A 251 2.27 8.59 22.20
C GLU A 251 1.50 9.91 22.24
N VAL A 252 1.16 10.45 21.08
CA VAL A 252 0.33 11.66 20.99
C VAL A 252 -1.06 11.36 21.56
N LYS A 253 -1.48 12.18 22.53
CA LYS A 253 -2.77 12.11 23.23
C LYS A 253 -3.75 13.16 22.76
N LYS A 254 -3.24 14.31 22.28
CA LYS A 254 -4.09 15.43 21.88
C LYS A 254 -3.40 16.31 20.84
N ILE A 255 -4.17 16.80 19.89
CA ILE A 255 -3.82 17.92 19.02
C ILE A 255 -4.39 19.18 19.69
N ASN A 256 -3.52 20.13 20.02
CA ASN A 256 -3.91 21.37 20.66
C ASN A 256 -4.40 22.34 19.58
N VAL A 257 -5.65 22.77 19.68
CA VAL A 257 -6.30 23.62 18.66
C VAL A 257 -6.82 24.90 19.30
N LYS A 258 -6.56 26.04 18.64
CA LYS A 258 -7.13 27.35 18.99
C LYS A 258 -7.88 27.90 17.78
N GLY A 259 -9.18 28.14 17.95
CA GLY A 259 -10.05 28.43 16.81
C GLY A 259 -10.03 27.27 15.80
N ASN A 260 -9.51 27.51 14.60
CA ASN A 260 -9.37 26.47 13.56
C ASN A 260 -7.90 26.20 13.16
N ILE A 261 -6.96 26.49 14.07
CA ILE A 261 -5.52 26.31 13.86
C ILE A 261 -4.98 25.34 14.92
N ALA A 262 -4.24 24.32 14.51
CA ALA A 262 -3.47 23.48 15.42
C ALA A 262 -2.23 24.26 15.88
N GLU A 263 -2.03 24.39 17.19
CA GLU A 263 -0.87 25.05 17.80
C GLU A 263 0.27 24.07 18.13
N GLY A 264 0.01 22.78 18.01
CA GLY A 264 0.94 21.70 18.31
C GLY A 264 0.23 20.47 18.87
N VAL A 265 0.95 19.67 19.63
CA VAL A 265 0.43 18.42 20.21
C VAL A 265 0.86 18.23 21.67
N THR A 266 0.09 17.47 22.42
CA THR A 266 0.49 16.92 23.73
C THR A 266 0.65 15.41 23.57
N TYR A 267 1.80 14.88 23.99
CA TYR A 267 2.12 13.46 23.92
C TYR A 267 2.57 12.93 25.29
N PHE A 268 2.33 11.65 25.51
CA PHE A 268 2.83 10.92 26.68
C PHE A 268 4.16 10.25 26.31
N ASP A 269 5.22 10.63 26.99
CA ASP A 269 6.52 9.98 26.90
C ASP A 269 6.53 8.77 27.84
N LYS A 270 6.55 7.57 27.23
CA LYS A 270 6.51 6.30 27.97
C LYS A 270 7.80 6.01 28.74
N LYS A 271 8.91 6.70 28.41
CA LYS A 271 10.20 6.53 29.10
C LYS A 271 10.23 7.35 30.37
N THR A 272 9.82 8.62 30.30
CA THR A 272 9.78 9.53 31.47
C THR A 272 8.46 9.44 32.24
N LYS A 273 7.44 8.81 31.66
CA LYS A 273 6.06 8.72 32.19
C LYS A 273 5.41 10.09 32.38
N GLN A 274 5.76 11.06 31.56
CA GLN A 274 5.24 12.44 31.65
C GLN A 274 4.51 12.83 30.36
N GLU A 275 3.55 13.73 30.51
CA GLU A 275 2.95 14.44 29.39
C GLU A 275 3.82 15.64 29.00
N VAL A 276 4.08 15.76 27.72
CA VAL A 276 4.89 16.83 27.15
C VAL A 276 4.10 17.54 26.06
N THR A 277 4.03 18.86 26.14
CA THR A 277 3.42 19.70 25.09
C THR A 277 4.50 20.33 24.24
N VAL A 278 4.33 20.26 22.93
CA VAL A 278 5.19 20.90 21.93
C VAL A 278 4.34 21.75 20.98
N ASN A 279 4.88 22.90 20.59
CA ASN A 279 4.23 23.82 19.67
C ASN A 279 4.74 23.59 18.24
N ALA A 280 3.87 23.80 17.26
CA ALA A 280 4.22 23.68 15.86
C ALA A 280 3.36 24.58 14.97
N ASP A 281 3.94 25.04 13.86
CA ASP A 281 3.20 25.81 12.86
C ASP A 281 2.29 24.91 12.00
N TYR A 282 2.65 23.64 11.81
CA TYR A 282 1.87 22.62 11.12
C TYR A 282 1.88 21.29 11.87
N VAL A 283 0.79 20.55 11.76
CA VAL A 283 0.69 19.17 12.22
C VAL A 283 0.42 18.25 11.03
N ILE A 284 1.21 17.19 10.90
CA ILE A 284 0.98 16.10 9.93
C ILE A 284 0.58 14.86 10.70
N ALA A 285 -0.61 14.32 10.42
CA ALA A 285 -1.08 13.07 10.98
C ALA A 285 -0.82 11.90 10.01
N ASN A 286 0.07 10.99 10.39
CA ASN A 286 0.22 9.69 9.75
C ASN A 286 -0.70 8.62 10.39
N ALA A 287 -1.41 8.96 11.43
CA ALA A 287 -2.48 8.16 12.02
C ALA A 287 -3.73 8.11 11.11
N ALA A 288 -4.59 7.12 11.34
CA ALA A 288 -5.85 7.01 10.63
C ALA A 288 -6.73 8.27 10.90
N PRO A 289 -7.35 8.87 9.87
CA PRO A 289 -8.17 10.08 10.05
C PRO A 289 -9.26 9.90 11.09
N LYS A 290 -9.89 8.73 11.17
CA LYS A 290 -10.89 8.44 12.19
C LYS A 290 -10.31 8.55 13.61
N VAL A 291 -9.13 8.00 13.87
CA VAL A 291 -8.44 8.14 15.16
C VAL A 291 -8.13 9.60 15.46
N VAL A 292 -7.70 10.37 14.45
CA VAL A 292 -7.39 11.80 14.61
C VAL A 292 -8.63 12.59 15.02
N TYR A 293 -9.77 12.36 14.36
CA TYR A 293 -11.00 13.11 14.64
C TYR A 293 -11.73 12.64 15.90
N ASP A 294 -11.70 11.33 16.18
CA ASP A 294 -12.47 10.76 17.30
C ASP A 294 -11.69 10.81 18.63
N GLU A 295 -10.33 10.73 18.58
CA GLU A 295 -9.51 10.53 19.76
C GLU A 295 -8.50 11.68 20.03
N LEU A 296 -7.97 12.33 18.98
CA LEU A 296 -6.89 13.32 19.14
C LEU A 296 -7.36 14.78 19.07
N LEU A 297 -8.43 15.06 18.34
CA LEU A 297 -9.02 16.41 18.27
C LEU A 297 -10.07 16.62 19.35
N PRO A 298 -10.23 17.86 19.84
CA PRO A 298 -11.37 18.20 20.69
C PRO A 298 -12.70 17.95 19.98
N LYS A 299 -13.78 17.76 20.72
CA LYS A 299 -15.14 17.67 20.16
C LYS A 299 -15.49 18.96 19.40
N GLY A 300 -16.24 18.82 18.29
CA GLY A 300 -16.66 19.94 17.43
C GLY A 300 -15.79 20.15 16.19
N TYR A 301 -14.72 19.33 16.02
CA TYR A 301 -13.85 19.39 14.84
C TYR A 301 -14.03 18.19 13.90
N GLU A 302 -15.10 17.41 14.05
CA GLU A 302 -15.35 16.19 13.30
C GLU A 302 -15.49 16.46 11.79
N ASP A 303 -14.93 15.57 10.99
CA ASP A 303 -15.21 15.52 9.55
C ASP A 303 -16.25 14.43 9.24
N LYS A 304 -17.51 14.82 9.10
CA LYS A 304 -18.63 13.89 8.81
C LYS A 304 -18.42 13.03 7.55
N ARG A 305 -17.48 13.41 6.65
CA ARG A 305 -17.17 12.62 5.45
C ARG A 305 -16.44 11.34 5.82
N ILE A 306 -15.56 11.39 6.83
CA ILE A 306 -14.76 10.26 7.30
C ILE A 306 -15.63 9.10 7.77
N ASN A 307 -16.75 9.39 8.44
CA ASN A 307 -17.68 8.39 8.94
C ASN A 307 -18.43 7.63 7.83
N LYS A 308 -18.42 8.16 6.60
CA LYS A 308 -19.06 7.54 5.43
C LYS A 308 -18.09 6.66 4.63
N LEU A 309 -16.79 6.69 4.96
CA LEU A 309 -15.77 5.91 4.29
C LEU A 309 -15.70 4.51 4.89
N LYS A 310 -15.66 3.49 4.03
CA LYS A 310 -15.49 2.10 4.43
C LYS A 310 -13.99 1.80 4.61
N ASN A 311 -13.66 1.03 5.64
CA ASN A 311 -12.32 0.51 5.83
C ASN A 311 -12.03 -0.61 4.83
N SER A 312 -10.79 -0.72 4.36
CA SER A 312 -10.37 -1.81 3.48
C SER A 312 -10.22 -3.13 4.26
N VAL A 313 -9.92 -4.21 3.53
CA VAL A 313 -9.63 -5.52 4.10
C VAL A 313 -8.45 -5.45 5.08
N SER A 314 -8.51 -6.28 6.13
CA SER A 314 -7.37 -6.62 6.96
C SER A 314 -6.79 -7.97 6.53
N LEU A 315 -5.75 -8.43 7.22
CA LEU A 315 -5.03 -9.66 6.87
C LEU A 315 -4.80 -10.52 8.11
N TYR A 316 -4.67 -11.83 7.89
CA TYR A 316 -3.92 -12.71 8.76
C TYR A 316 -2.56 -13.01 8.13
N THR A 317 -1.59 -13.37 8.96
CA THR A 317 -0.28 -13.86 8.51
C THR A 317 0.20 -14.95 9.45
N VAL A 318 0.52 -16.11 8.88
CA VAL A 318 1.25 -17.18 9.56
C VAL A 318 2.71 -17.03 9.19
N TYR A 319 3.53 -16.63 10.14
CA TYR A 319 4.99 -16.52 10.01
C TYR A 319 5.61 -17.87 10.30
N ILE A 320 6.52 -18.34 9.45
CA ILE A 320 7.09 -19.67 9.54
C ILE A 320 8.62 -19.59 9.50
N ILE A 321 9.27 -20.33 10.41
CA ILE A 321 10.68 -20.68 10.30
C ILE A 321 10.75 -22.14 9.86
N PHE A 322 11.44 -22.40 8.76
CA PHE A 322 11.76 -23.74 8.32
C PHE A 322 13.13 -24.18 8.83
N LYS A 323 13.29 -25.48 9.12
CA LYS A 323 14.53 -26.13 9.56
C LYS A 323 15.64 -26.04 8.50
N LYS A 324 15.25 -26.05 7.21
CA LYS A 324 16.13 -25.96 6.04
C LYS A 324 15.61 -24.90 5.08
N LYS A 325 16.48 -24.40 4.21
CA LYS A 325 16.08 -23.47 3.15
C LYS A 325 15.06 -24.13 2.25
N PHE A 326 13.86 -23.56 2.18
CA PHE A 326 12.76 -24.14 1.43
C PHE A 326 13.09 -24.31 -0.06
N LYS A 327 13.88 -23.39 -0.65
CA LYS A 327 14.37 -23.49 -2.03
C LYS A 327 15.29 -24.70 -2.28
N GLU A 328 15.90 -25.28 -1.25
CA GLU A 328 16.72 -26.48 -1.40
C GLU A 328 15.85 -27.74 -1.53
N LEU A 329 14.69 -27.75 -0.86
CA LEU A 329 13.69 -28.81 -1.02
C LEU A 329 12.90 -28.66 -2.32
N TYR A 330 12.67 -27.40 -2.72
CA TYR A 330 11.88 -27.03 -3.92
C TYR A 330 12.64 -26.00 -4.77
N PRO A 331 13.67 -26.41 -5.53
CA PRO A 331 14.55 -25.50 -6.30
C PRO A 331 13.80 -24.62 -7.29
N ASN A 332 12.68 -25.11 -7.82
CA ASN A 332 11.83 -24.39 -8.78
C ASN A 332 10.67 -23.63 -8.10
N ASN A 333 10.71 -23.43 -6.76
CA ASN A 333 9.68 -22.67 -6.10
C ASN A 333 9.71 -21.19 -6.53
N ALA A 334 8.53 -20.58 -6.61
CA ALA A 334 8.40 -19.15 -6.84
C ALA A 334 8.54 -18.39 -5.52
N TYR A 335 8.99 -17.13 -5.60
CA TYR A 335 9.04 -16.24 -4.44
C TYR A 335 7.66 -16.06 -3.80
N SER A 336 6.64 -15.75 -4.62
CA SER A 336 5.23 -15.66 -4.19
C SER A 336 4.40 -16.71 -4.93
N THR A 337 3.71 -17.58 -4.20
CA THR A 337 2.78 -18.57 -4.76
C THR A 337 1.39 -18.36 -4.18
N PHE A 338 0.43 -17.98 -5.01
CA PHE A 338 -0.99 -17.93 -4.65
C PHE A 338 -1.56 -19.35 -4.66
N ILE A 339 -1.99 -19.82 -3.50
CA ILE A 339 -2.63 -21.12 -3.32
C ILE A 339 -4.14 -20.92 -3.30
N SER A 340 -4.82 -21.57 -4.24
CA SER A 340 -6.26 -21.57 -4.43
C SER A 340 -6.77 -23.00 -4.54
N THR A 341 -8.04 -23.18 -4.83
CA THR A 341 -8.61 -24.46 -5.26
C THR A 341 -9.11 -24.35 -6.69
N GLU A 342 -9.09 -25.47 -7.42
CA GLU A 342 -9.63 -25.50 -8.78
C GLU A 342 -11.12 -25.12 -8.81
N LYS A 343 -11.88 -25.52 -7.79
CA LYS A 343 -13.26 -25.09 -7.57
C LYS A 343 -13.38 -23.58 -7.52
N MET A 344 -12.52 -22.90 -6.77
CA MET A 344 -12.56 -21.42 -6.67
C MET A 344 -12.20 -20.75 -7.99
N LEU A 345 -11.20 -21.26 -8.72
CA LEU A 345 -10.82 -20.68 -10.01
C LEU A 345 -11.93 -20.80 -11.05
N ASN A 346 -12.71 -21.88 -11.01
CA ASN A 346 -13.79 -22.16 -11.97
C ASN A 346 -15.19 -21.66 -11.52
N THR A 347 -15.32 -21.10 -10.31
CA THR A 347 -16.58 -20.47 -9.87
C THR A 347 -16.86 -19.23 -10.75
N PRO A 348 -18.12 -18.93 -11.12
CA PRO A 348 -18.45 -17.73 -11.87
C PRO A 348 -17.84 -16.46 -11.25
N PHE A 349 -17.14 -15.65 -12.04
CA PHE A 349 -16.40 -14.49 -11.52
C PHE A 349 -17.31 -13.46 -10.83
N LYS A 350 -18.57 -13.36 -11.26
CA LYS A 350 -19.59 -12.51 -10.62
C LYS A 350 -19.85 -12.84 -9.13
N GLU A 351 -19.54 -14.06 -8.70
CA GLU A 351 -19.65 -14.43 -7.28
C GLU A 351 -18.72 -13.59 -6.39
N ASP A 352 -17.62 -13.07 -6.93
CA ASP A 352 -16.70 -12.17 -6.19
C ASP A 352 -17.34 -10.83 -5.82
N ALA A 353 -18.46 -10.46 -6.46
CA ALA A 353 -19.26 -9.30 -6.04
C ALA A 353 -19.81 -9.41 -4.61
N LYS A 354 -19.91 -10.64 -4.09
CA LYS A 354 -20.36 -10.91 -2.71
C LYS A 354 -19.25 -10.68 -1.68
N GLY A 355 -18.00 -10.43 -2.11
CA GLY A 355 -16.83 -10.25 -1.26
C GLY A 355 -16.31 -11.54 -0.61
N GLN A 356 -15.16 -11.46 0.05
CA GLN A 356 -14.49 -12.61 0.67
C GLN A 356 -15.06 -12.98 2.05
N ARG A 357 -15.81 -12.09 2.72
CA ARG A 357 -16.38 -12.34 4.06
C ARG A 357 -17.29 -13.57 4.13
N ARG A 358 -17.94 -13.94 3.02
CA ARG A 358 -18.82 -15.12 2.90
C ARG A 358 -18.09 -16.47 2.93
N ILE A 359 -16.78 -16.44 2.71
CA ILE A 359 -15.92 -17.64 2.69
C ILE A 359 -15.28 -17.77 4.06
N PRO A 360 -15.31 -18.94 4.72
CA PRO A 360 -14.55 -19.17 5.94
C PRO A 360 -13.09 -18.76 5.76
N VAL A 361 -12.49 -18.17 6.78
CA VAL A 361 -11.15 -17.55 6.66
C VAL A 361 -10.09 -18.55 6.21
N GLU A 362 -10.20 -19.79 6.65
CA GLU A 362 -9.30 -20.90 6.33
C GLU A 362 -9.44 -21.43 4.89
N ASP A 363 -10.60 -21.17 4.25
CA ASP A 363 -10.89 -21.65 2.89
C ASP A 363 -10.58 -20.60 1.82
N ARG A 364 -10.27 -19.35 2.22
CA ARG A 364 -9.90 -18.29 1.30
C ARG A 364 -8.59 -18.57 0.58
N ASN A 365 -8.40 -17.95 -0.56
CA ASN A 365 -7.09 -17.93 -1.21
C ASN A 365 -6.07 -17.24 -0.32
N PHE A 366 -4.85 -17.76 -0.32
CA PHE A 366 -3.73 -17.16 0.39
C PHE A 366 -2.47 -17.19 -0.46
N VAL A 367 -1.50 -16.37 -0.11
CA VAL A 367 -0.18 -16.40 -0.73
C VAL A 367 0.83 -17.02 0.22
N PHE A 368 1.63 -17.92 -0.31
CA PHE A 368 2.87 -18.41 0.29
C PHE A 368 4.03 -17.60 -0.27
N VAL A 369 4.76 -16.91 0.61
CA VAL A 369 5.96 -16.14 0.25
C VAL A 369 7.18 -16.81 0.84
N ASP A 370 8.07 -17.27 -0.04
CA ASP A 370 9.32 -17.94 0.32
C ASP A 370 10.49 -16.99 0.14
N TYR A 371 10.94 -16.38 1.24
CA TYR A 371 12.07 -15.45 1.22
C TYR A 371 13.42 -16.13 0.97
N SER A 372 13.49 -17.46 0.97
CA SER A 372 14.73 -18.19 0.67
C SER A 372 15.06 -18.23 -0.83
N THR A 373 14.11 -17.91 -1.70
CA THR A 373 14.32 -17.88 -3.17
C THR A 373 15.18 -16.70 -3.62
N ILE A 374 15.37 -15.71 -2.75
CA ILE A 374 16.17 -14.50 -2.99
C ILE A 374 17.16 -14.26 -1.85
N ASP A 375 18.13 -13.37 -2.06
CA ASP A 375 18.97 -12.83 -0.99
C ASP A 375 18.20 -11.80 -0.15
N SER A 376 17.26 -12.29 0.65
CA SER A 376 16.37 -11.42 1.43
C SER A 376 17.08 -10.70 2.59
N GLY A 377 18.19 -11.22 3.10
CA GLY A 377 18.88 -10.71 4.29
C GLY A 377 18.06 -10.80 5.59
N LEU A 378 17.00 -11.61 5.61
CA LEU A 378 16.16 -11.85 6.79
C LEU A 378 16.75 -12.91 7.70
N VAL A 379 17.49 -13.85 7.13
CA VAL A 379 18.23 -14.91 7.80
C VAL A 379 19.72 -14.62 7.68
N GLU A 380 20.50 -14.87 8.72
CA GLU A 380 21.96 -14.61 8.72
C GLU A 380 22.67 -15.56 7.74
N GLU A 381 23.77 -15.10 7.17
CA GLU A 381 24.60 -15.91 6.28
C GLU A 381 25.15 -17.12 7.05
N GLY A 382 25.09 -18.30 6.45
CA GLY A 382 25.50 -19.56 7.08
C GLY A 382 24.41 -20.27 7.90
N ASP A 383 23.27 -19.61 8.17
CA ASP A 383 22.11 -20.28 8.78
C ASP A 383 21.35 -21.09 7.73
N GLU A 384 21.16 -22.37 7.97
CA GLU A 384 20.46 -23.28 7.05
C GLU A 384 18.94 -23.09 7.06
N ARG A 385 18.41 -22.42 8.07
CA ARG A 385 16.98 -22.15 8.21
C ARG A 385 16.50 -21.14 7.17
N SER A 386 15.19 -21.09 6.97
CA SER A 386 14.57 -20.05 6.15
C SER A 386 13.31 -19.48 6.79
N PHE A 387 12.95 -18.31 6.32
CA PHE A 387 11.76 -17.60 6.74
C PHE A 387 10.75 -17.54 5.58
N ALA A 388 9.48 -17.76 5.91
CA ALA A 388 8.38 -17.69 4.98
C ALA A 388 7.09 -17.20 5.66
N VAL A 389 6.09 -16.85 4.88
CA VAL A 389 4.77 -16.50 5.39
C VAL A 389 3.66 -17.13 4.55
N LEU A 390 2.51 -17.44 5.22
CA LEU A 390 1.22 -17.65 4.58
C LEU A 390 0.32 -16.48 4.97
N THR A 391 -0.19 -15.73 4.01
CA THR A 391 -1.01 -14.54 4.30
C THR A 391 -2.23 -14.48 3.40
N GLY A 392 -3.33 -14.00 3.96
CA GLY A 392 -4.60 -13.86 3.24
C GLY A 392 -5.54 -12.86 3.90
N PRO A 393 -6.70 -12.58 3.27
CA PRO A 393 -7.66 -11.61 3.76
C PRO A 393 -8.37 -12.09 5.03
N SER A 394 -8.53 -11.17 5.99
CA SER A 394 -9.28 -11.39 7.22
C SER A 394 -9.92 -10.09 7.70
N TYR A 395 -10.85 -10.19 8.64
CA TYR A 395 -11.61 -9.06 9.16
C TYR A 395 -11.68 -9.09 10.68
N LEU A 396 -11.69 -7.93 11.33
CA LEU A 396 -11.66 -7.86 12.78
C LEU A 396 -12.87 -8.53 13.44
N ASP A 397 -14.04 -8.47 12.82
CA ASP A 397 -15.26 -9.09 13.32
C ASP A 397 -15.18 -10.62 13.44
N GLU A 398 -14.27 -11.26 12.72
CA GLU A 398 -13.98 -12.69 12.85
C GLU A 398 -13.24 -13.05 14.16
N TRP A 399 -12.67 -12.05 14.85
CA TRP A 399 -11.74 -12.25 15.96
C TRP A 399 -12.05 -11.47 17.23
N LYS A 400 -12.81 -10.35 17.14
CA LYS A 400 -12.92 -9.34 18.21
C LYS A 400 -13.62 -9.85 19.48
N ASP A 401 -14.64 -10.69 19.31
CA ASP A 401 -15.54 -11.11 20.37
C ASP A 401 -15.14 -12.47 20.99
N LEU A 402 -13.99 -13.03 20.59
CA LEU A 402 -13.47 -14.29 21.11
C LEU A 402 -12.80 -14.08 22.47
N SER A 403 -13.01 -15.02 23.40
CA SER A 403 -12.19 -15.15 24.60
C SER A 403 -10.72 -15.40 24.26
N ASP A 404 -9.83 -15.30 25.22
CA ASP A 404 -8.40 -15.52 24.96
C ASP A 404 -8.11 -16.99 24.57
N GLU A 405 -8.85 -17.95 25.12
CA GLU A 405 -8.76 -19.37 24.78
C GLU A 405 -9.27 -19.65 23.38
N GLU A 406 -10.47 -19.17 23.04
CA GLU A 406 -11.05 -19.29 21.69
C GLU A 406 -10.17 -18.62 20.65
N TYR A 407 -9.62 -17.44 20.96
CA TYR A 407 -8.70 -16.72 20.07
C TYR A 407 -7.43 -17.53 19.78
N LYS A 408 -6.82 -18.14 20.81
CA LYS A 408 -5.65 -19.01 20.66
C LYS A 408 -5.99 -20.27 19.84
N ALA A 409 -7.13 -20.91 20.15
CA ALA A 409 -7.58 -22.10 19.44
C ALA A 409 -7.82 -21.80 17.95
N LYS A 410 -8.55 -20.75 17.65
CA LYS A 410 -8.83 -20.33 16.25
C LYS A 410 -7.56 -19.96 15.48
N LYS A 411 -6.60 -19.31 16.10
CA LYS A 411 -5.28 -19.06 15.48
C LYS A 411 -4.56 -20.34 15.10
N LYS A 412 -4.56 -21.32 16.00
CA LYS A 412 -3.95 -22.64 15.76
C LYS A 412 -4.66 -23.36 14.64
N GLU A 413 -6.00 -23.44 14.70
CA GLU A 413 -6.82 -24.07 13.67
C GLU A 413 -6.56 -23.47 12.28
N LEU A 414 -6.55 -22.12 12.17
CA LEU A 414 -6.23 -21.44 10.91
C LEU A 414 -4.85 -21.83 10.40
N ALA A 415 -3.82 -21.79 11.25
CA ALA A 415 -2.46 -22.15 10.84
C ALA A 415 -2.38 -23.59 10.35
N GLU A 416 -2.95 -24.54 11.09
CA GLU A 416 -2.94 -25.96 10.73
C GLU A 416 -3.65 -26.22 9.38
N LYS A 417 -4.82 -25.62 9.14
CA LYS A 417 -5.53 -25.75 7.86
C LYS A 417 -4.74 -25.16 6.68
N LEU A 418 -4.08 -24.01 6.88
CA LEU A 418 -3.25 -23.40 5.81
C LEU A 418 -1.99 -24.23 5.55
N ILE A 419 -1.38 -24.79 6.60
CA ILE A 419 -0.23 -25.70 6.48
C ILE A 419 -0.64 -26.97 5.75
N ASP A 420 -1.81 -27.57 6.07
CA ASP A 420 -2.34 -28.73 5.36
C ASP A 420 -2.55 -28.46 3.87
N ARG A 421 -3.11 -27.29 3.52
CA ARG A 421 -3.28 -26.88 2.12
C ARG A 421 -1.93 -26.64 1.42
N ALA A 422 -0.94 -26.10 2.12
CA ALA A 422 0.41 -25.95 1.57
C ALA A 422 1.11 -27.31 1.39
N GLU A 423 0.94 -28.25 2.34
CA GLU A 423 1.48 -29.61 2.26
C GLU A 423 0.98 -30.37 1.02
N GLN A 424 -0.29 -30.16 0.61
CA GLN A 424 -0.84 -30.77 -0.62
C GLN A 424 -0.04 -30.40 -1.88
N HIS A 425 0.59 -29.22 -1.88
CA HIS A 425 1.38 -28.71 -3.00
C HIS A 425 2.89 -28.87 -2.81
N TYR A 426 3.33 -29.06 -1.56
CA TYR A 426 4.71 -29.14 -1.16
C TYR A 426 4.88 -30.26 -0.10
N PRO A 427 4.94 -31.54 -0.52
CA PRO A 427 5.09 -32.67 0.41
C PRO A 427 6.33 -32.51 1.31
N GLY A 428 6.14 -32.60 2.64
CA GLY A 428 7.18 -32.33 3.63
C GLY A 428 7.26 -30.86 4.11
N PHE A 429 6.32 -30.02 3.67
CA PHE A 429 6.19 -28.63 4.14
C PHE A 429 6.05 -28.59 5.67
N ARG A 430 5.12 -29.41 6.21
CA ARG A 430 4.86 -29.53 7.65
C ARG A 430 6.08 -30.02 8.42
N ASP A 431 6.74 -31.05 7.94
CA ASP A 431 7.91 -31.67 8.60
C ASP A 431 9.10 -30.73 8.66
N ASN A 432 9.22 -29.80 7.70
CA ASN A 432 10.27 -28.80 7.67
C ASN A 432 10.00 -27.60 8.60
N ILE A 433 8.80 -27.44 9.18
CA ILE A 433 8.50 -26.35 10.10
C ILE A 433 9.24 -26.54 11.42
N GLU A 434 10.03 -25.55 11.83
CA GLU A 434 10.63 -25.45 13.15
C GLU A 434 9.76 -24.63 14.11
N TYR A 435 9.17 -23.57 13.59
CA TYR A 435 8.39 -22.64 14.40
C TYR A 435 7.36 -21.92 13.54
N TYR A 436 6.20 -21.62 14.10
CA TYR A 436 5.27 -20.68 13.48
C TYR A 436 4.55 -19.82 14.54
N GLU A 437 4.11 -18.64 14.12
CA GLU A 437 3.20 -17.78 14.89
C GLU A 437 2.22 -17.08 13.96
N VAL A 438 1.06 -16.67 14.51
CA VAL A 438 -0.04 -16.10 13.72
C VAL A 438 -0.35 -14.69 14.16
N ALA A 439 -0.32 -13.74 13.23
CA ALA A 439 -0.91 -12.42 13.36
C ALA A 439 -2.32 -12.39 12.73
N THR A 440 -3.19 -11.56 13.29
CA THR A 440 -4.59 -11.40 12.89
C THR A 440 -4.95 -9.92 12.84
N PRO A 441 -6.14 -9.52 12.34
CA PRO A 441 -6.61 -8.13 12.44
C PRO A 441 -6.54 -7.55 13.87
N LYS A 442 -6.75 -8.40 14.90
CA LYS A 442 -6.62 -7.99 16.32
C LYS A 442 -5.16 -7.63 16.66
N THR A 443 -4.19 -8.38 16.10
CA THR A 443 -2.75 -8.09 16.23
C THR A 443 -2.40 -6.78 15.54
N ILE A 444 -2.85 -6.58 14.29
CA ILE A 444 -2.60 -5.36 13.52
C ILE A 444 -3.17 -4.14 14.27
N LYS A 445 -4.44 -4.22 14.70
CA LYS A 445 -5.08 -3.14 15.48
C LYS A 445 -4.30 -2.77 16.73
N ARG A 446 -3.77 -3.77 17.44
CA ARG A 446 -2.98 -3.54 18.66
C ARG A 446 -1.70 -2.73 18.38
N TYR A 447 -0.98 -3.04 17.30
CA TYR A 447 0.34 -2.44 17.04
C TYR A 447 0.26 -1.12 16.29
N ILE A 448 -0.59 -1.00 15.29
CA ILE A 448 -0.67 0.20 14.45
C ILE A 448 -1.89 1.09 14.73
N LYS A 449 -2.74 0.70 15.68
CA LYS A 449 -3.93 1.45 16.15
C LYS A 449 -4.88 1.89 15.03
N THR A 450 -4.96 1.10 13.95
CA THR A 450 -5.88 1.40 12.85
C THR A 450 -7.30 0.89 13.14
N PRO A 451 -8.33 1.59 12.66
CA PRO A 451 -9.70 1.09 12.73
C PRO A 451 -9.80 -0.30 12.07
N GLU A 452 -10.50 -1.22 12.74
CA GLU A 452 -10.71 -2.61 12.26
C GLU A 452 -9.42 -3.39 11.94
N GLY A 453 -8.25 -2.91 12.40
CA GLY A 453 -6.98 -3.56 12.11
C GLY A 453 -6.59 -3.55 10.63
N THR A 454 -7.14 -2.65 9.82
CA THR A 454 -6.80 -2.58 8.39
C THR A 454 -5.42 -1.97 8.15
N ALA A 455 -4.67 -2.54 7.21
CA ALA A 455 -3.34 -2.08 6.82
C ALA A 455 -3.36 -1.11 5.62
N TYR A 456 -4.42 -1.15 4.79
CA TYR A 456 -4.49 -0.44 3.51
C TYR A 456 -5.34 0.84 3.53
N GLY A 457 -5.87 1.25 4.69
CA GLY A 457 -6.68 2.46 4.80
C GLY A 457 -8.11 2.29 4.33
N PHE A 458 -8.67 3.28 3.63
CA PHE A 458 -10.03 3.20 3.12
C PHE A 458 -10.13 2.37 1.85
N VAL A 459 -11.31 1.76 1.64
CA VAL A 459 -11.66 1.04 0.41
C VAL A 459 -11.48 1.92 -0.83
N GLN A 460 -10.95 1.32 -1.89
CA GLN A 460 -10.59 2.00 -3.12
C GLN A 460 -11.75 1.95 -4.14
N ASP A 461 -12.96 2.37 -3.71
CA ASP A 461 -14.24 2.26 -4.43
C ASP A 461 -14.61 3.48 -5.29
N GLY A 462 -13.81 4.53 -5.29
CA GLY A 462 -14.03 5.71 -6.13
C GLY A 462 -13.18 6.91 -5.76
N TYR A 463 -12.85 7.75 -6.75
CA TYR A 463 -11.90 8.85 -6.58
C TYR A 463 -12.53 10.17 -6.17
N LEU A 464 -13.70 10.51 -6.69
CA LEU A 464 -14.29 11.85 -6.55
C LEU A 464 -15.49 11.91 -5.61
N LYS A 465 -16.29 10.88 -5.52
CA LYS A 465 -17.53 10.89 -4.71
C LYS A 465 -17.31 10.66 -3.23
N LYS A 466 -16.21 10.00 -2.85
CA LYS A 466 -15.92 9.67 -1.47
C LYS A 466 -14.45 10.02 -1.24
N SER A 467 -14.29 11.20 -0.76
CA SER A 467 -13.05 11.91 -0.51
C SER A 467 -11.84 11.05 -0.06
N ARG A 468 -11.17 10.43 -1.00
CA ARG A 468 -9.76 10.10 -0.87
C ARG A 468 -8.88 11.32 -0.83
N SER A 469 -9.47 12.51 -0.90
CA SER A 469 -8.81 13.78 -0.68
C SER A 469 -8.64 14.10 0.81
N VAL A 470 -8.47 13.10 1.69
CA VAL A 470 -8.04 13.36 3.06
C VAL A 470 -6.56 13.75 3.00
N ARG A 471 -6.31 15.00 2.64
CA ARG A 471 -4.96 15.59 2.57
C ARG A 471 -4.78 16.67 3.61
N VAL A 472 -5.80 17.52 3.77
CA VAL A 472 -5.85 18.62 4.74
C VAL A 472 -7.20 18.53 5.45
N SER A 473 -7.21 18.76 6.76
CA SER A 473 -8.44 18.81 7.53
C SER A 473 -9.32 19.97 7.07
N PRO A 474 -10.61 19.76 6.87
CA PRO A 474 -11.53 20.86 6.55
C PRO A 474 -11.84 21.74 7.77
N THR A 475 -11.64 21.22 8.99
CA THR A 475 -11.99 21.88 10.24
C THR A 475 -10.77 22.51 10.92
N VAL A 476 -9.55 22.01 10.64
CA VAL A 476 -8.28 22.53 11.18
C VAL A 476 -7.31 22.79 10.02
N LYS A 477 -7.06 24.07 9.70
CA LYS A 477 -6.43 24.51 8.44
C LYS A 477 -5.00 24.04 8.23
N ASN A 478 -4.20 23.89 9.28
CA ASN A 478 -2.79 23.48 9.22
C ASN A 478 -2.56 22.04 9.69
N LEU A 479 -3.65 21.24 9.77
CA LEU A 479 -3.59 19.81 10.00
C LEU A 479 -3.64 19.06 8.65
N HIS A 480 -2.55 18.37 8.33
CA HIS A 480 -2.39 17.57 7.12
C HIS A 480 -2.41 16.08 7.43
N PHE A 481 -2.76 15.26 6.44
CA PHE A 481 -2.73 13.80 6.53
C PHE A 481 -1.68 13.23 5.57
N ALA A 482 -0.86 12.30 6.07
CA ALA A 482 0.22 11.68 5.34
C ALA A 482 0.30 10.18 5.66
N SER A 483 -0.60 9.39 5.09
CA SER A 483 -0.69 7.95 5.41
C SER A 483 -1.34 7.16 4.28
N ALA A 484 -1.39 5.84 4.46
CA ALA A 484 -2.17 4.93 3.61
C ALA A 484 -3.67 5.27 3.54
N TRP A 485 -4.19 6.06 4.48
CA TRP A 485 -5.58 6.50 4.55
C TRP A 485 -5.90 7.69 3.66
N GLY A 486 -4.87 8.41 3.20
CA GLY A 486 -4.99 9.59 2.36
C GLY A 486 -4.90 9.26 0.86
N PHE A 487 -4.65 10.30 0.07
CA PHE A 487 -4.37 10.16 -1.36
C PHE A 487 -2.86 9.91 -1.58
N PRO A 488 -2.45 8.96 -2.44
CA PRO A 488 -3.26 8.19 -3.41
C PRO A 488 -3.88 6.91 -2.85
N GLY A 489 -3.60 6.49 -1.64
CA GLY A 489 -4.19 5.32 -1.02
C GLY A 489 -3.18 4.41 -0.32
N GLY A 490 -3.57 3.16 -0.08
CA GLY A 490 -2.81 2.20 0.71
C GLY A 490 -1.56 1.62 0.06
N GLY A 491 -0.90 0.76 0.82
CA GLY A 491 0.36 0.13 0.46
C GLY A 491 1.58 1.06 0.66
N PHE A 492 2.79 0.50 0.51
CA PHE A 492 4.04 1.22 0.73
C PHE A 492 4.17 2.42 -0.22
N THR A 493 4.01 2.19 -1.51
CA THR A 493 4.06 3.24 -2.53
C THR A 493 3.03 4.34 -2.27
N GLY A 494 1.80 3.97 -1.93
CA GLY A 494 0.75 4.92 -1.61
C GLY A 494 1.05 5.78 -0.39
N ALA A 495 1.56 5.19 0.69
CA ALA A 495 1.95 5.90 1.90
C ALA A 495 3.13 6.87 1.66
N ILE A 496 4.17 6.43 0.93
CA ILE A 496 5.32 7.26 0.53
C ILE A 496 4.85 8.48 -0.27
N MET A 497 4.02 8.25 -1.29
CA MET A 497 3.45 9.31 -2.12
C MET A 497 2.60 10.28 -1.30
N SER A 498 1.78 9.77 -0.39
CA SER A 498 0.94 10.58 0.51
C SER A 498 1.80 11.51 1.39
N GLY A 499 2.89 10.97 1.95
CA GLY A 499 3.85 11.73 2.74
C GLY A 499 4.51 12.86 1.95
N TYR A 500 4.99 12.55 0.76
CA TYR A 500 5.59 13.54 -0.14
C TYR A 500 4.60 14.65 -0.51
N LEU A 501 3.36 14.29 -0.86
CA LEU A 501 2.33 15.25 -1.24
C LEU A 501 1.91 16.15 -0.07
N ALA A 502 1.84 15.61 1.16
CA ALA A 502 1.56 16.41 2.35
C ALA A 502 2.68 17.43 2.61
N ALA A 503 3.95 16.98 2.56
CA ALA A 503 5.11 17.85 2.73
C ALA A 503 5.18 18.94 1.65
N ARG A 504 4.94 18.57 0.39
CA ARG A 504 4.93 19.50 -0.73
C ARG A 504 3.83 20.53 -0.62
N ASN A 505 2.64 20.14 -0.15
CA ASN A 505 1.53 21.08 0.04
C ASN A 505 1.82 22.15 1.11
N ILE A 506 2.63 21.80 2.12
CA ILE A 506 3.11 22.77 3.13
C ILE A 506 4.14 23.74 2.53
N LEU A 507 5.10 23.21 1.75
CA LEU A 507 6.16 24.03 1.17
C LEU A 507 5.68 24.90 0.00
N PHE A 508 4.77 24.37 -0.79
CA PHE A 508 4.26 24.99 -2.02
C PHE A 508 2.74 24.92 -2.08
N PRO A 509 2.01 25.66 -1.21
CA PRO A 509 0.56 25.65 -1.22
C PRO A 509 0.04 26.13 -2.58
N ILE A 510 -0.81 25.31 -3.21
CA ILE A 510 -1.44 25.69 -4.49
C ILE A 510 -2.41 26.82 -4.18
N LYS A 511 -2.05 28.06 -4.58
CA LYS A 511 -2.95 29.20 -4.42
C LYS A 511 -4.14 29.04 -5.37
N PRO A 512 -5.36 29.46 -4.98
CA PRO A 512 -6.57 29.29 -5.78
C PRO A 512 -6.46 29.82 -7.22
N TYR A 513 -5.69 30.93 -7.44
CA TYR A 513 -5.47 31.47 -8.78
C TYR A 513 -4.61 30.58 -9.68
N ILE A 514 -3.72 29.73 -9.12
CA ILE A 514 -2.94 28.75 -9.88
C ILE A 514 -3.86 27.60 -10.32
N ALA A 515 -4.74 27.14 -9.43
CA ALA A 515 -5.78 26.15 -9.77
C ALA A 515 -6.71 26.69 -10.86
N LEU A 516 -7.14 27.96 -10.76
CA LEU A 516 -7.96 28.62 -11.78
C LEU A 516 -7.20 28.78 -13.11
N ARG A 517 -5.91 29.11 -13.11
CA ARG A 517 -5.08 29.17 -14.33
C ARG A 517 -4.92 27.80 -14.98
N ILE A 518 -4.72 26.74 -14.19
CA ILE A 518 -4.67 25.35 -14.70
C ILE A 518 -6.02 24.99 -15.35
N LEU A 519 -7.14 25.33 -14.71
CA LEU A 519 -8.48 25.13 -15.24
C LEU A 519 -8.74 25.96 -16.51
N LEU A 520 -8.31 27.22 -16.53
CA LEU A 520 -8.45 28.09 -17.69
C LEU A 520 -7.54 27.63 -18.85
N CYS A 521 -6.30 27.23 -18.59
CA CYS A 521 -5.42 26.65 -19.62
C CYS A 521 -5.98 25.33 -20.16
N ALA A 522 -6.58 24.51 -19.31
CA ALA A 522 -7.29 23.29 -19.72
C ALA A 522 -8.52 23.63 -20.57
N ALA A 523 -9.31 24.63 -20.17
CA ALA A 523 -10.48 25.10 -20.92
C ALA A 523 -10.08 25.77 -22.25
N PHE A 524 -9.02 26.58 -22.27
CA PHE A 524 -8.51 27.22 -23.49
C PHE A 524 -7.81 26.22 -24.43
N GLY A 525 -7.06 25.27 -23.91
CA GLY A 525 -6.49 24.16 -24.70
C GLY A 525 -7.58 23.28 -25.34
N THR A 526 -8.74 23.20 -24.70
CA THR A 526 -9.93 22.54 -25.25
C THR A 526 -10.69 23.43 -26.24
N ALA A 527 -10.61 24.75 -26.11
CA ALA A 527 -11.32 25.70 -27.02
C ALA A 527 -10.56 26.00 -28.32
N VAL A 528 -9.23 25.85 -28.35
CA VAL A 528 -8.37 26.20 -29.51
C VAL A 528 -8.24 25.06 -30.53
N GLY A 529 -9.06 24.14 -30.50
CA GLY A 529 -9.13 23.19 -31.62
C GLY A 529 -9.06 21.76 -31.20
N THR A 530 -10.09 21.09 -31.34
CA THR A 530 -10.10 19.66 -31.60
C THR A 530 -10.78 18.75 -30.59
N ILE A 531 -11.60 19.23 -29.68
CA ILE A 531 -12.52 18.33 -28.98
C ILE A 531 -13.43 17.60 -30.00
N HIS A 532 -13.83 18.25 -31.06
CA HIS A 532 -14.67 17.64 -32.12
C HIS A 532 -13.93 16.54 -32.93
N HIS A 533 -12.62 16.57 -33.04
CA HIS A 533 -11.87 15.55 -33.81
C HIS A 533 -11.31 14.43 -32.94
N TRP A 534 -10.98 14.71 -31.69
CA TRP A 534 -10.31 13.73 -30.83
C TRP A 534 -11.25 12.96 -29.90
N LEU A 535 -12.39 13.53 -29.53
CA LEU A 535 -13.35 12.85 -28.66
C LEU A 535 -13.97 11.60 -29.30
N PRO A 536 -14.40 11.61 -30.58
CA PRO A 536 -14.87 10.40 -31.26
C PRO A 536 -13.75 9.38 -31.52
N ALA A 537 -12.55 9.84 -31.87
CA ALA A 537 -11.39 8.96 -32.05
C ALA A 537 -10.92 8.36 -30.71
N LEU A 538 -10.93 9.13 -29.62
CA LEU A 538 -10.72 8.66 -28.25
C LEU A 538 -11.82 7.71 -27.80
N MET A 539 -13.08 8.00 -28.06
CA MET A 539 -14.20 7.11 -27.71
C MET A 539 -14.19 5.82 -28.52
N ASN A 540 -13.76 5.83 -29.78
CA ASN A 540 -13.60 4.62 -30.60
C ASN A 540 -12.36 3.79 -30.23
N LEU A 541 -11.35 4.37 -29.59
CA LEU A 541 -10.23 3.65 -28.99
C LEU A 541 -10.60 2.95 -27.67
N PHE A 542 -11.77 3.29 -27.12
CA PHE A 542 -12.30 2.76 -25.85
C PHE A 542 -13.53 1.86 -26.04
N LYS A 543 -14.05 1.71 -27.26
CA LYS A 543 -14.93 0.62 -27.66
C LYS A 543 -14.11 -0.59 -28.06
#